data_a634d959ad69ef4993d52c59b265cdd5
#
_entry.id   a634d959ad69ef4993d52c59b265cdd5
#
_cell.length_a   1.000
_cell.length_b   1.000
_cell.length_c   1.000
_cell.angle_alpha   90.00
_cell.angle_beta   90.00
_cell.angle_gamma   90.00
#
_symmetry.space_group_name_H-M   'P 1'
#
loop_
_entity.id
_entity.type
_entity.pdbx_description
1 polymer ?
#
loop_
_entity_poly.entity_id
_entity_poly.type
_entity_poly.pdbx_seq_one_letter_code
_entity_poly.pdbx_strand_id
1 'polypeptide(L)'
;MADYFTTFSFEISKKDADFPLEDITQLIDAYREREYDNLPTWYKDKLSINDFGEDTVEEYMNIGYKLENDFLWIYSKEYPNIDSLVSIIQSVMKHYNSKKYISFEYAFTCNKLRTDGFGGGAVFINSSEVKFFDTGNWVREQIERFENKKIEDKK
;
A
#
# COMPACT_ATOMS: atom_id res chain seq x y z
N MET A 1 18.16 20.69 4.09
CA MET A 1 16.80 20.33 3.62
C MET A 1 16.29 19.14 4.43
N ALA A 2 15.03 19.10 4.75
CA ALA A 2 14.44 17.97 5.46
C ALA A 2 14.06 16.88 4.46
N ASP A 3 14.36 15.63 4.80
CA ASP A 3 13.97 14.46 4.02
C ASP A 3 12.81 13.75 4.72
N TYR A 4 11.75 13.50 3.97
CA TYR A 4 10.54 12.85 4.45
C TYR A 4 10.51 11.42 3.94
N PHE A 5 10.16 10.48 4.81
CA PHE A 5 10.13 9.06 4.49
C PHE A 5 8.80 8.44 4.89
N THR A 6 8.39 7.46 4.12
CA THR A 6 7.30 6.54 4.51
C THR A 6 7.91 5.18 4.76
N THR A 7 7.67 4.62 5.93
CA THR A 7 8.32 3.39 6.38
C THR A 7 7.28 2.36 6.80
N PHE A 8 7.43 1.15 6.29
CA PHE A 8 6.64 -0.01 6.71
C PHE A 8 7.45 -1.30 6.55
N SER A 9 7.05 -2.30 7.30
CA SER A 9 7.60 -3.64 7.22
C SER A 9 6.56 -4.63 7.74
N PHE A 10 6.20 -5.62 6.95
CA PHE A 10 5.22 -6.63 7.36
C PHE A 10 5.48 -7.97 6.67
N GLU A 11 4.92 -9.01 7.25
CA GLU A 11 5.04 -10.37 6.73
C GLU A 11 3.66 -10.93 6.40
N ILE A 12 3.60 -11.71 5.32
CA ILE A 12 2.45 -12.53 5.00
C ILE A 12 2.86 -13.98 5.19
N SER A 13 2.28 -14.65 6.17
CA SER A 13 2.57 -16.06 6.44
C SER A 13 1.93 -16.94 5.37
N LYS A 14 2.67 -17.93 4.91
CA LYS A 14 2.16 -18.92 3.97
C LYS A 14 0.97 -19.70 4.52
N LYS A 15 0.92 -19.90 5.83
CA LYS A 15 -0.20 -20.57 6.51
C LYS A 15 -1.49 -19.76 6.44
N ASP A 16 -1.38 -18.43 6.46
CA ASP A 16 -2.52 -17.52 6.48
C ASP A 16 -2.95 -17.10 5.10
N ALA A 17 -2.16 -17.39 4.07
CA ALA A 17 -2.50 -17.08 2.68
C ALA A 17 -3.20 -18.28 2.04
N ASP A 18 -4.31 -17.98 1.37
CA ASP A 18 -5.03 -18.95 0.54
C ASP A 18 -4.80 -18.69 -0.96
N PHE A 19 -3.66 -18.11 -1.27
CA PHE A 19 -3.19 -17.81 -2.62
C PHE A 19 -1.67 -17.92 -2.68
N PRO A 20 -1.08 -18.09 -3.88
CA PRO A 20 0.38 -18.16 -4.01
C PRO A 20 1.03 -16.81 -3.71
N LEU A 21 1.95 -16.78 -2.75
CA LEU A 21 2.71 -15.57 -2.42
C LEU A 21 3.61 -15.12 -3.57
N GLU A 22 4.05 -16.06 -4.39
CA GLU A 22 4.87 -15.83 -5.59
C GLU A 22 4.19 -14.89 -6.59
N ASP A 23 2.88 -14.90 -6.66
CA ASP A 23 2.14 -14.01 -7.56
C ASP A 23 2.30 -12.53 -7.15
N ILE A 24 2.38 -12.26 -5.85
CA ILE A 24 2.66 -10.91 -5.36
C ILE A 24 4.07 -10.48 -5.78
N THR A 25 5.07 -11.32 -5.56
CA THR A 25 6.47 -11.00 -5.89
C THR A 25 6.66 -10.82 -7.39
N GLN A 26 5.99 -11.63 -8.19
CA GLN A 26 6.04 -11.52 -9.65
C GLN A 26 5.50 -10.16 -10.13
N LEU A 27 4.40 -9.69 -9.52
CA LEU A 27 3.83 -8.38 -9.85
C LEU A 27 4.74 -7.23 -9.39
N ILE A 28 5.33 -7.33 -8.21
CA ILE A 28 6.29 -6.34 -7.71
C ILE A 28 7.49 -6.24 -8.68
N ASP A 29 8.04 -7.38 -9.09
CA ASP A 29 9.18 -7.42 -10.02
C ASP A 29 8.83 -6.83 -11.38
N ALA A 30 7.67 -7.18 -11.92
CA ALA A 30 7.22 -6.67 -13.23
C ALA A 30 7.04 -5.14 -13.19
N TYR A 31 6.51 -4.58 -12.12
CA TYR A 31 6.40 -3.13 -11.94
C TYR A 31 7.77 -2.48 -11.78
N ARG A 32 8.66 -3.11 -11.01
CA ARG A 32 10.01 -2.59 -10.80
C ARG A 32 10.83 -2.55 -12.08
N GLU A 33 10.76 -3.61 -12.87
CA GLU A 33 11.52 -3.80 -14.09
C GLU A 33 10.83 -3.23 -15.34
N ARG A 34 9.58 -2.76 -15.18
CA ARG A 34 8.73 -2.26 -16.26
C ARG A 34 8.53 -3.29 -17.36
N GLU A 35 8.49 -4.56 -17.01
CA GLU A 35 8.37 -5.66 -17.96
C GLU A 35 6.92 -6.18 -18.01
N TYR A 36 6.13 -5.55 -18.87
CA TYR A 36 4.74 -5.95 -19.09
C TYR A 36 4.61 -7.43 -19.48
N ASP A 37 5.56 -7.94 -20.27
CA ASP A 37 5.52 -9.33 -20.73
C ASP A 37 5.66 -10.35 -19.59
N ASN A 38 6.24 -9.96 -18.49
CA ASN A 38 6.41 -10.81 -17.29
C ASN A 38 5.17 -10.86 -16.39
N LEU A 39 4.15 -10.08 -16.70
CA LEU A 39 2.90 -10.11 -15.94
C LEU A 39 2.10 -11.39 -16.26
N PRO A 40 1.42 -11.96 -15.24
CA PRO A 40 0.47 -13.05 -15.50
C PRO A 40 -0.62 -12.62 -16.48
N THR A 41 -1.06 -13.53 -17.32
CA THR A 41 -2.09 -13.25 -18.33
C THR A 41 -3.36 -12.67 -17.70
N TRP A 42 -3.80 -13.22 -16.56
CA TRP A 42 -5.00 -12.76 -15.85
C TRP A 42 -4.87 -11.30 -15.36
N TYR A 43 -3.64 -10.85 -15.11
CA TYR A 43 -3.39 -9.47 -14.70
C TYR A 43 -3.32 -8.54 -15.92
N LYS A 44 -2.68 -8.99 -17.00
CA LYS A 44 -2.62 -8.25 -18.26
C LYS A 44 -4.00 -7.88 -18.79
N ASP A 45 -4.95 -8.79 -18.67
CA ASP A 45 -6.32 -8.60 -19.14
C ASP A 45 -7.06 -7.48 -18.40
N LYS A 46 -6.59 -7.12 -17.20
CA LYS A 46 -7.16 -6.05 -16.39
C LYS A 46 -6.49 -4.69 -16.58
N LEU A 47 -5.29 -4.68 -17.17
CA LEU A 47 -4.54 -3.46 -17.39
C LEU A 47 -4.78 -2.94 -18.80
N SER A 48 -4.98 -1.64 -18.93
CA SER A 48 -4.75 -1.00 -20.21
C SER A 48 -3.24 -0.84 -20.41
N ILE A 49 -2.79 -0.88 -21.66
CA ILE A 49 -1.38 -0.65 -22.00
C ILE A 49 -0.91 0.71 -21.44
N ASN A 50 -1.82 1.67 -21.28
CA ASN A 50 -1.55 3.00 -20.76
C ASN A 50 -1.23 2.99 -19.25
N ASP A 51 -1.67 1.97 -18.52
CA ASP A 51 -1.35 1.85 -17.07
C ASP A 51 0.11 1.48 -16.84
N PHE A 52 0.80 1.02 -17.88
CA PHE A 52 2.23 0.71 -17.89
C PHE A 52 3.05 1.71 -18.70
N GLY A 53 2.45 2.82 -19.11
CA GLY A 53 3.11 3.87 -19.86
C GLY A 53 4.23 4.56 -19.09
N GLU A 54 5.12 5.22 -19.81
CA GLU A 54 6.33 5.85 -19.26
C GLU A 54 6.04 6.82 -18.10
N ASP A 55 4.87 7.46 -18.08
CA ASP A 55 4.54 8.49 -17.11
C ASP A 55 3.97 7.95 -15.78
N THR A 56 3.38 6.76 -15.78
CA THR A 56 2.71 6.21 -14.59
C THR A 56 3.59 5.29 -13.74
N VAL A 57 4.64 4.74 -14.33
CA VAL A 57 5.53 3.79 -13.67
C VAL A 57 6.81 4.45 -13.17
N GLU A 58 7.00 5.73 -13.43
CA GLU A 58 8.15 6.48 -12.90
C GLU A 58 8.08 6.68 -11.39
N GLU A 59 6.90 6.68 -10.83
CA GLU A 59 6.75 6.63 -9.39
C GLU A 59 6.99 5.20 -8.93
N TYR A 60 8.20 4.83 -8.97
CA TYR A 60 8.80 3.60 -8.57
C TYR A 60 8.03 2.89 -7.48
N MET A 61 7.87 1.61 -7.65
CA MET A 61 7.34 0.75 -6.60
C MET A 61 8.08 0.98 -5.27
N ASN A 62 9.38 1.17 -5.30
CA ASN A 62 10.27 1.38 -4.14
C ASN A 62 9.94 0.48 -2.96
N ILE A 63 9.63 -0.76 -3.27
CA ILE A 63 9.23 -1.78 -2.31
C ILE A 63 10.19 -2.95 -2.45
N GLY A 64 10.75 -3.36 -1.33
CA GLY A 64 11.57 -4.54 -1.24
C GLY A 64 10.77 -5.72 -0.73
N TYR A 65 11.22 -6.93 -1.06
CA TYR A 65 10.65 -8.13 -0.51
C TYR A 65 11.70 -9.21 -0.35
N LYS A 66 11.38 -10.19 0.49
CA LYS A 66 12.12 -11.43 0.59
C LYS A 66 11.13 -12.57 0.74
N LEU A 67 11.10 -13.47 -0.23
CA LEU A 67 10.28 -14.67 -0.18
C LEU A 67 11.07 -15.81 0.46
N GLU A 68 10.61 -16.27 1.60
CA GLU A 68 11.14 -17.42 2.32
C GLU A 68 10.18 -18.61 2.17
N ASN A 69 10.57 -19.76 2.77
CA ASN A 69 9.74 -20.98 2.68
C ASN A 69 8.38 -20.81 3.35
N ASP A 70 8.31 -20.06 4.44
CA ASP A 70 7.13 -19.94 5.29
C ASP A 70 6.42 -18.60 5.24
N PHE A 71 7.04 -17.58 4.63
CA PHE A 71 6.49 -16.23 4.63
C PHE A 71 7.05 -15.37 3.49
N LEU A 72 6.32 -14.32 3.19
CA LEU A 72 6.78 -13.23 2.35
C LEU A 72 6.95 -11.98 3.23
N TRP A 73 8.16 -11.47 3.30
CA TRP A 73 8.46 -10.21 3.96
C TRP A 73 8.43 -9.09 2.92
N ILE A 74 7.66 -8.04 3.20
CA ILE A 74 7.55 -6.86 2.34
C ILE A 74 7.94 -5.64 3.18
N TYR A 75 8.80 -4.79 2.63
CA TYR A 75 9.29 -3.61 3.33
C TYR A 75 9.45 -2.44 2.38
N SER A 76 9.39 -1.24 2.97
CA SER A 76 9.56 0.00 2.22
C SER A 76 11.03 0.25 1.91
N LYS A 77 11.26 0.86 0.75
CA LYS A 77 12.45 1.64 0.44
C LYS A 77 12.08 3.12 0.53
N GLU A 78 12.98 4.03 0.26
CA GLU A 78 12.88 5.47 0.56
C GLU A 78 11.49 6.11 0.34
N TYR A 79 10.91 5.95 -0.84
CA TYR A 79 9.61 6.54 -1.22
C TYR A 79 8.70 5.45 -1.80
N PRO A 80 8.12 4.59 -0.96
CA PRO A 80 7.34 3.46 -1.45
C PRO A 80 6.00 3.91 -2.02
N ASN A 81 5.56 3.24 -3.08
CA ASN A 81 4.22 3.42 -3.62
C ASN A 81 3.25 2.44 -2.94
N ILE A 82 2.66 2.87 -1.83
CA ILE A 82 1.73 2.04 -1.05
C ILE A 82 0.48 1.71 -1.87
N ASP A 83 -0.06 2.67 -2.61
CA ASP A 83 -1.28 2.45 -3.40
C ASP A 83 -1.08 1.34 -4.43
N SER A 84 0.05 1.32 -5.11
CA SER A 84 0.38 0.27 -6.06
C SER A 84 0.54 -1.09 -5.38
N LEU A 85 1.20 -1.14 -4.22
CA LEU A 85 1.34 -2.37 -3.44
C LEU A 85 -0.02 -2.91 -3.03
N VAL A 86 -0.87 -2.07 -2.49
CA VAL A 86 -2.24 -2.45 -2.07
C VAL A 86 -3.04 -2.97 -3.25
N SER A 87 -2.96 -2.31 -4.39
CA SER A 87 -3.63 -2.72 -5.63
C SER A 87 -3.16 -4.10 -6.10
N ILE A 88 -1.85 -4.36 -6.06
CA ILE A 88 -1.28 -5.66 -6.39
C ILE A 88 -1.82 -6.74 -5.46
N ILE A 89 -1.73 -6.53 -4.15
CA ILE A 89 -2.17 -7.51 -3.15
C ILE A 89 -3.65 -7.81 -3.34
N GLN A 90 -4.49 -6.80 -3.46
CA GLN A 90 -5.92 -6.99 -3.65
C GLN A 90 -6.24 -7.72 -4.96
N SER A 91 -5.53 -7.41 -6.04
CA SER A 91 -5.71 -8.07 -7.34
C SER A 91 -5.42 -9.56 -7.26
N VAL A 92 -4.37 -9.97 -6.55
CA VAL A 92 -4.06 -11.38 -6.32
C VAL A 92 -5.17 -12.02 -5.49
N MET A 93 -5.58 -11.37 -4.41
CA MET A 93 -6.66 -11.89 -3.54
C MET A 93 -7.97 -12.07 -4.30
N LYS A 94 -8.32 -11.13 -5.16
CA LYS A 94 -9.52 -11.23 -6.02
C LYS A 94 -9.42 -12.37 -7.02
N HIS A 95 -8.27 -12.51 -7.66
CA HIS A 95 -8.06 -13.54 -8.67
C HIS A 95 -8.26 -14.95 -8.08
N TYR A 96 -7.77 -15.17 -6.87
CA TYR A 96 -7.89 -16.47 -6.17
C TYR A 96 -9.13 -16.57 -5.28
N ASN A 97 -10.01 -15.56 -5.31
CA ASN A 97 -11.19 -15.50 -4.48
C ASN A 97 -10.88 -15.75 -2.99
N SER A 98 -9.88 -15.05 -2.50
CA SER A 98 -9.36 -15.19 -1.13
C SER A 98 -10.44 -14.90 -0.09
N LYS A 99 -10.45 -15.69 0.98
CA LYS A 99 -11.28 -15.49 2.17
C LYS A 99 -10.49 -14.91 3.34
N LYS A 100 -9.26 -14.51 3.08
CA LYS A 100 -8.34 -13.97 4.09
C LYS A 100 -8.28 -12.45 4.03
N TYR A 101 -7.53 -11.87 4.95
CA TYR A 101 -7.21 -10.45 4.95
C TYR A 101 -5.71 -10.26 5.12
N ILE A 102 -5.24 -9.09 4.71
CA ILE A 102 -3.86 -8.62 4.94
C ILE A 102 -3.98 -7.22 5.53
N SER A 103 -3.20 -6.94 6.54
CA SER A 103 -3.14 -5.61 7.14
C SER A 103 -1.70 -5.24 7.47
N PHE A 104 -1.42 -3.95 7.40
CA PHE A 104 -0.13 -3.42 7.84
C PHE A 104 -0.27 -1.95 8.24
N GLU A 105 0.71 -1.49 9.01
CA GLU A 105 0.81 -0.10 9.42
C GLU A 105 2.02 0.55 8.74
N TYR A 106 1.96 1.85 8.56
CA TYR A 106 3.08 2.63 8.03
C TYR A 106 3.26 3.90 8.85
N ALA A 107 4.49 4.40 8.86
CA ALA A 107 4.83 5.62 9.58
C ALA A 107 5.42 6.64 8.61
N PHE A 108 5.06 7.91 8.81
CA PHE A 108 5.76 9.03 8.21
C PHE A 108 6.85 9.47 9.16
N THR A 109 8.07 9.59 8.65
CA THR A 109 9.23 10.00 9.41
C THR A 109 9.97 11.12 8.67
N CYS A 110 10.77 11.87 9.42
CA CYS A 110 11.57 12.94 8.87
C CYS A 110 12.93 12.94 9.58
N ASN A 111 14.00 13.24 8.85
CA ASN A 111 15.33 13.33 9.44
C ASN A 111 15.53 14.58 10.32
N LYS A 112 14.55 15.47 10.37
CA LYS A 112 14.52 16.66 11.23
C LYS A 112 13.19 16.73 11.98
N LEU A 113 13.18 17.36 13.13
CA LEU A 113 11.96 17.52 13.94
C LEU A 113 11.07 18.64 13.34
N ARG A 114 10.41 18.34 12.24
CA ARG A 114 9.43 19.20 11.61
C ARG A 114 8.03 18.89 12.12
N THR A 115 7.19 19.91 12.23
CA THR A 115 5.82 19.74 12.75
C THR A 115 4.92 18.94 11.80
N ASP A 116 5.27 18.88 10.54
CA ASP A 116 4.55 18.15 9.47
C ASP A 116 5.25 16.85 9.05
N GLY A 117 6.33 16.48 9.74
CA GLY A 117 7.20 15.37 9.34
C GLY A 117 6.82 14.00 9.91
N PHE A 118 5.77 13.93 10.74
CA PHE A 118 5.42 12.72 11.46
C PHE A 118 3.94 12.40 11.32
N GLY A 119 3.62 11.14 11.52
CA GLY A 119 2.29 10.61 11.41
C GLY A 119 2.35 9.18 10.94
N GLY A 120 1.29 8.70 10.35
CA GLY A 120 1.23 7.36 9.80
C GLY A 120 -0.18 6.91 9.52
N GLY A 121 -0.33 5.63 9.31
CA GLY A 121 -1.62 5.06 9.02
C GLY A 121 -1.59 3.55 9.03
N ALA A 122 -2.68 2.98 8.57
CA ALA A 122 -2.87 1.54 8.48
C ALA A 122 -3.68 1.20 7.23
N VAL A 123 -3.47 0.01 6.75
CA VAL A 123 -4.20 -0.54 5.60
C VAL A 123 -4.79 -1.88 5.97
N PHE A 124 -6.03 -2.09 5.62
CA PHE A 124 -6.72 -3.38 5.71
C PHE A 124 -7.20 -3.77 4.32
N ILE A 125 -6.85 -4.97 3.89
CA ILE A 125 -7.11 -5.45 2.53
C ILE A 125 -7.81 -6.80 2.60
N ASN A 126 -8.91 -6.95 1.88
CA ASN A 126 -9.47 -8.25 1.55
C ASN A 126 -9.88 -8.25 0.07
N SER A 127 -10.44 -9.34 -0.41
CA SER A 127 -10.80 -9.46 -1.82
C SER A 127 -11.90 -8.50 -2.27
N SER A 128 -12.70 -7.98 -1.35
CA SER A 128 -13.84 -7.10 -1.68
C SER A 128 -13.61 -5.64 -1.36
N GLU A 129 -12.70 -5.31 -0.43
CA GLU A 129 -12.50 -3.93 -0.01
C GLU A 129 -11.06 -3.64 0.43
N VAL A 130 -10.71 -2.37 0.38
CA VAL A 130 -9.50 -1.81 0.99
C VAL A 130 -9.93 -0.67 1.89
N LYS A 131 -9.42 -0.67 3.12
CA LYS A 131 -9.65 0.43 4.06
C LYS A 131 -8.33 1.06 4.45
N PHE A 132 -8.30 2.38 4.39
CA PHE A 132 -7.16 3.18 4.81
C PHE A 132 -7.52 3.99 6.05
N PHE A 133 -6.61 4.00 7.00
CA PHE A 133 -6.63 4.93 8.14
C PHE A 133 -5.41 5.82 8.05
N ASP A 134 -5.59 7.11 8.24
CA ASP A 134 -4.53 8.11 8.21
C ASP A 134 -4.65 9.01 9.42
N THR A 135 -3.55 9.16 10.16
CA THR A 135 -3.56 9.94 11.41
C THR A 135 -3.87 11.40 11.17
N GLY A 136 -3.37 11.99 10.09
CA GLY A 136 -3.65 13.39 9.75
C GLY A 136 -5.12 13.62 9.43
N ASN A 137 -5.73 12.73 8.67
CA ASN A 137 -7.15 12.80 8.35
C ASN A 137 -8.02 12.63 9.59
N TRP A 138 -7.65 11.71 10.48
CA TRP A 138 -8.37 11.52 11.73
C TRP A 138 -8.37 12.79 12.59
N VAL A 139 -7.22 13.41 12.77
CA VAL A 139 -7.10 14.67 13.51
C VAL A 139 -7.96 15.77 12.87
N ARG A 140 -7.89 15.89 11.55
CA ARG A 140 -8.68 16.90 10.81
C ARG A 140 -10.17 16.70 11.02
N GLU A 141 -10.65 15.47 10.96
CA GLU A 141 -12.04 15.14 11.22
C GLU A 141 -12.47 15.53 12.64
N GLN A 142 -11.62 15.32 13.63
CA GLN A 142 -11.92 15.70 15.00
C GLN A 142 -12.02 17.23 15.14
N ILE A 143 -11.12 17.95 14.48
CA ILE A 143 -11.14 19.43 14.48
C ILE A 143 -12.43 19.93 13.83
N GLU A 144 -12.79 19.41 12.67
CA GLU A 144 -14.02 19.80 11.94
C GLU A 144 -15.28 19.55 12.79
N ARG A 145 -15.38 18.39 13.42
CA ARG A 145 -16.50 18.07 14.32
C ARG A 145 -16.59 19.04 15.46
N PHE A 146 -15.47 19.37 16.05
CA PHE A 146 -15.40 20.33 17.17
C PHE A 146 -15.84 21.73 16.75
N GLU A 147 -15.34 22.21 15.61
CA GLU A 147 -15.71 23.53 15.05
C GLU A 147 -17.20 23.60 14.68
N ASN A 148 -17.74 22.57 14.06
CA ASN A 148 -19.16 22.50 13.70
C ASN A 148 -20.05 22.47 14.94
N LYS A 149 -19.64 21.81 16.00
CA LYS A 149 -20.37 21.80 17.27
C LYS A 149 -20.41 23.18 17.94
N LYS A 150 -19.32 23.95 17.86
CA LYS A 150 -19.30 25.35 18.35
C LYS A 150 -20.29 26.22 17.58
N ILE A 151 -20.43 26.03 16.30
CA ILE A 151 -21.37 26.79 15.45
C ILE A 151 -22.81 26.45 15.87
N GLU A 152 -23.14 25.20 16.11
CA GLU A 152 -24.46 24.75 16.57
C GLU A 152 -24.81 25.32 17.94
N ASP A 153 -23.86 25.34 18.87
CA ASP A 153 -24.06 25.88 20.23
C ASP A 153 -24.27 27.42 20.24
N LYS A 154 -23.90 28.11 19.17
CA LYS A 154 -24.12 29.56 19.03
C LYS A 154 -25.47 29.95 18.39
N LYS A 155 -26.17 28.96 17.88
CA LYS A 155 -27.53 29.15 17.37
C LYS A 155 -28.53 29.01 18.49
#